data_8d34a6bce4b2ef27a119cd452cb67813
#
_entry.id   8d34a6bce4b2ef27a119cd452cb67813
#
_cell.length_a   1.000
_cell.length_b   1.000
_cell.length_c   1.000
_cell.angle_alpha   90.00
_cell.angle_beta   90.00
_cell.angle_gamma   90.00
#
_symmetry.space_group_name_H-M   'P 1'
#
loop_
_entity.id
_entity.type
_entity.pdbx_description
1 polymer ?
#
loop_
_entity_poly.entity_id
_entity_poly.type
_entity_poly.pdbx_seq_one_letter_code
_entity_poly.pdbx_strand_id
1 'polypeptide(L)'
;MKDQDSLVRTQYLAMYSWVFPVTLILGILLGLLYGWYVFFVIMLLGLILPFPAMYATGRVADVFVFLYSGGRGTHSLQEQLAGEVEKIRVFKRENKLSKALEQADLVLIRDPEHPEALFLKAQILFELDVQYGAANACLNTLLTMDPPPDDKILHWAIALRKKIMVKVQERAHRNT
;
A
#
# COMPACT_ATOMS: atom_id res chain seq x y z
N MET A 1 3.17 -12.52 -13.46
CA MET A 1 3.44 -13.47 -12.36
C MET A 1 4.75 -14.25 -12.54
N LYS A 2 5.25 -14.47 -13.75
CA LYS A 2 6.48 -15.24 -14.00
C LYS A 2 7.80 -14.49 -13.72
N ASP A 3 7.79 -13.16 -13.74
CA ASP A 3 9.01 -12.34 -13.55
C ASP A 3 9.39 -12.11 -12.08
N GLN A 4 8.46 -12.20 -11.15
CA GLN A 4 8.78 -12.06 -9.73
C GLN A 4 9.53 -13.29 -9.18
N ASP A 5 9.21 -14.49 -9.64
CA ASP A 5 9.90 -15.72 -9.22
C ASP A 5 11.36 -15.77 -9.69
N SER A 6 11.67 -15.16 -10.83
CA SER A 6 13.03 -15.08 -11.35
C SER A 6 13.92 -14.11 -10.57
N LEU A 7 13.39 -12.98 -10.14
CA LEU A 7 14.11 -11.98 -9.33
C LEU A 7 14.41 -12.51 -7.92
N VAL A 8 13.46 -13.18 -7.31
CA VAL A 8 13.63 -13.83 -6.01
C VAL A 8 14.72 -14.89 -6.09
N ARG A 9 14.71 -15.71 -7.14
CA ARG A 9 15.69 -16.78 -7.36
C ARG A 9 17.12 -16.28 -7.57
N THR A 10 17.30 -15.17 -8.28
CA THR A 10 18.61 -14.55 -8.49
C THR A 10 19.17 -13.90 -7.23
N GLN A 11 18.34 -13.28 -6.40
CA GLN A 11 18.76 -12.73 -5.10
C GLN A 11 19.20 -13.84 -4.13
N TYR A 12 18.50 -14.97 -4.11
CA TYR A 12 18.90 -16.13 -3.28
C TYR A 12 20.22 -16.73 -3.70
N LEU A 13 20.46 -16.89 -4.99
CA LEU A 13 21.73 -17.40 -5.50
C LEU A 13 22.89 -16.47 -5.17
N ALA A 14 22.69 -15.16 -5.23
CA ALA A 14 23.70 -14.17 -4.84
C ALA A 14 24.01 -14.24 -3.32
N MET A 15 22.98 -14.39 -2.47
CA MET A 15 23.15 -14.49 -1.02
C MET A 15 23.86 -15.81 -0.63
N TYR A 16 23.53 -16.93 -1.27
CA TYR A 16 24.19 -18.22 -1.07
C TYR A 16 25.68 -18.20 -1.51
N SER A 17 25.98 -17.44 -2.56
CA SER A 17 27.35 -17.25 -3.07
C SER A 17 28.30 -16.63 -2.03
N TRP A 18 27.79 -15.81 -1.12
CA TRP A 18 28.60 -15.16 -0.08
C TRP A 18 28.59 -15.92 1.26
N VAL A 19 27.47 -16.49 1.66
CA VAL A 19 27.33 -17.21 2.93
C VAL A 19 28.14 -18.50 2.93
N PHE A 20 28.13 -19.24 1.81
CA PHE A 20 28.84 -20.53 1.70
C PHE A 20 30.36 -20.42 1.90
N PRO A 21 31.10 -19.53 1.22
CA PRO A 21 32.55 -19.40 1.47
C PRO A 21 32.88 -18.92 2.86
N VAL A 22 32.08 -18.04 3.45
CA VAL A 22 32.29 -17.54 4.81
C VAL A 22 32.12 -18.65 5.86
N THR A 23 31.07 -19.47 5.74
CA THR A 23 30.86 -20.62 6.65
C THR A 23 31.93 -21.69 6.47
N LEU A 24 32.41 -21.91 5.26
CA LEU A 24 33.46 -22.85 4.96
C LEU A 24 34.81 -22.41 5.58
N ILE A 25 35.18 -21.15 5.41
CA ILE A 25 36.42 -20.58 5.99
C ILE A 25 36.36 -20.63 7.52
N LEU A 26 35.23 -20.24 8.10
CA LEU A 26 35.03 -20.24 9.56
C LEU A 26 35.06 -21.67 10.12
N GLY A 27 34.46 -22.64 9.38
CA GLY A 27 34.46 -24.04 9.74
C GLY A 27 35.87 -24.67 9.73
N ILE A 28 36.71 -24.33 8.71
CA ILE A 28 38.11 -24.79 8.65
C ILE A 28 38.92 -24.20 9.80
N LEU A 29 38.78 -22.89 10.07
CA LEU A 29 39.53 -22.21 11.14
C LEU A 29 39.22 -22.77 12.51
N LEU A 30 37.94 -22.97 12.83
CA LEU A 30 37.49 -23.53 14.10
C LEU A 30 37.73 -25.04 14.20
N GLY A 31 37.68 -25.76 13.09
CA GLY A 31 38.00 -27.19 13.02
C GLY A 31 39.49 -27.49 13.34
N LEU A 32 40.40 -26.60 12.93
CA LEU A 32 41.83 -26.68 13.28
C LEU A 32 42.11 -26.42 14.79
N LEU A 33 41.29 -25.55 15.42
CA LEU A 33 41.47 -25.19 16.84
C LEU A 33 40.80 -26.18 17.80
N TYR A 34 39.61 -26.72 17.44
CA TYR A 34 38.75 -27.51 18.34
C TYR A 34 38.53 -28.93 17.86
N GLY A 35 39.16 -29.34 16.76
CA GLY A 35 39.05 -30.69 16.18
C GLY A 35 37.97 -30.81 15.11
N TRP A 36 38.12 -31.84 14.26
CA TRP A 36 37.31 -32.03 13.04
C TRP A 36 35.80 -32.17 13.29
N TYR A 37 35.39 -32.56 14.47
CA TYR A 37 34.00 -32.65 14.88
C TYR A 37 33.28 -31.29 14.79
N VAL A 38 33.94 -30.20 15.18
CA VAL A 38 33.39 -28.85 15.13
C VAL A 38 33.19 -28.39 13.69
N PHE A 39 34.04 -28.80 12.77
CA PHE A 39 33.88 -28.54 11.35
C PHE A 39 32.57 -29.11 10.81
N PHE A 40 32.22 -30.37 11.12
CA PHE A 40 30.98 -30.98 10.68
C PHE A 40 29.75 -30.32 11.31
N VAL A 41 29.80 -29.92 12.56
CA VAL A 41 28.70 -29.22 13.23
C VAL A 41 28.43 -27.86 12.58
N ILE A 42 29.45 -27.08 12.26
CA ILE A 42 29.32 -25.78 11.61
C ILE A 42 28.82 -25.93 10.17
N MET A 43 29.29 -26.94 9.45
CA MET A 43 28.84 -27.25 8.10
C MET A 43 27.34 -27.63 8.08
N LEU A 44 26.92 -28.46 9.04
CA LEU A 44 25.52 -28.86 9.22
C LEU A 44 24.64 -27.66 9.58
N LEU A 45 25.13 -26.80 10.48
CA LEU A 45 24.44 -25.58 10.89
C LEU A 45 24.29 -24.61 9.71
N GLY A 46 25.35 -24.42 8.91
CA GLY A 46 25.34 -23.57 7.72
C GLY A 46 24.40 -24.07 6.62
N LEU A 47 24.16 -25.39 6.57
CA LEU A 47 23.20 -25.99 5.64
C LEU A 47 21.74 -25.83 6.13
N ILE A 48 21.51 -25.92 7.44
CA ILE A 48 20.17 -25.91 8.06
C ILE A 48 19.67 -24.48 8.28
N LEU A 49 20.56 -23.53 8.61
CA LEU A 49 20.21 -22.14 8.95
C LEU A 49 19.47 -21.35 7.84
N PRO A 50 19.77 -21.51 6.56
CA PRO A 50 19.01 -20.85 5.51
C PRO A 50 17.59 -21.42 5.31
N PHE A 51 17.29 -22.62 5.80
CA PHE A 51 15.95 -23.23 5.67
C PHE A 51 14.88 -22.49 6.50
N PRO A 52 15.07 -22.21 7.81
CA PRO A 52 14.12 -21.40 8.57
C PRO A 52 14.14 -19.93 8.14
N ALA A 53 15.27 -19.40 7.65
CA ALA A 53 15.31 -18.06 7.07
C ALA A 53 14.40 -17.93 5.84
N MET A 54 14.27 -18.98 5.05
CA MET A 54 13.39 -19.06 3.89
C MET A 54 11.90 -19.04 4.29
N TYR A 55 11.55 -19.62 5.44
CA TYR A 55 10.19 -19.60 6.00
C TYR A 55 9.89 -18.32 6.80
N ALA A 56 10.92 -17.70 7.35
CA ALA A 56 10.80 -16.52 8.22
C ALA A 56 10.95 -15.19 7.46
N THR A 57 11.35 -15.20 6.18
CA THR A 57 11.66 -13.96 5.43
C THR A 57 10.48 -12.98 5.31
N GLY A 58 9.23 -13.44 5.39
CA GLY A 58 8.09 -12.54 5.51
C GLY A 58 7.97 -11.90 6.89
N ARG A 59 8.21 -12.63 7.97
CA ARG A 59 8.00 -12.16 9.35
C ARG A 59 9.24 -11.58 10.01
N VAL A 60 10.42 -12.08 9.67
CA VAL A 60 11.69 -11.56 10.23
C VAL A 60 12.09 -10.26 9.57
N ALA A 61 11.82 -10.07 8.28
CA ALA A 61 11.97 -8.78 7.63
C ALA A 61 11.10 -7.72 8.30
N ASP A 62 9.86 -8.05 8.63
CA ASP A 62 8.95 -7.13 9.34
C ASP A 62 9.45 -6.80 10.76
N VAL A 63 10.00 -7.78 11.48
CA VAL A 63 10.59 -7.56 12.82
C VAL A 63 11.89 -6.76 12.74
N PHE A 64 12.76 -7.01 11.74
CA PHE A 64 13.99 -6.23 11.55
C PHE A 64 13.69 -4.80 11.10
N VAL A 65 12.74 -4.60 10.19
CA VAL A 65 12.23 -3.29 9.80
C VAL A 65 11.62 -2.59 11.02
N PHE A 66 10.84 -3.28 11.84
CA PHE A 66 10.28 -2.75 13.09
C PHE A 66 11.36 -2.29 14.09
N LEU A 67 12.42 -3.10 14.29
CA LEU A 67 13.53 -2.77 15.20
C LEU A 67 14.43 -1.65 14.65
N TYR A 68 14.70 -1.63 13.33
CA TYR A 68 15.61 -0.65 12.72
C TYR A 68 14.93 0.69 12.42
N SER A 69 13.61 0.68 12.15
CA SER A 69 12.80 1.88 11.93
C SER A 69 12.25 2.50 13.23
N GLY A 70 12.68 2.01 14.41
CA GLY A 70 12.22 2.53 15.70
C GLY A 70 10.72 2.34 15.92
N GLY A 71 10.16 1.22 15.48
CA GLY A 71 8.73 0.92 15.61
C GLY A 71 7.84 1.59 14.55
N ARG A 72 8.41 2.29 13.58
CA ARG A 72 7.71 2.86 12.42
C ARG A 72 7.62 1.90 11.24
N GLY A 73 7.60 0.61 11.48
CA GLY A 73 7.42 -0.46 10.49
C GLY A 73 5.96 -0.72 10.11
N THR A 74 5.13 0.29 10.24
CA THR A 74 3.90 0.34 9.47
C THR A 74 4.22 1.11 8.20
N HIS A 75 4.14 0.48 7.03
CA HIS A 75 3.68 1.24 5.87
C HIS A 75 2.58 2.12 6.41
N SER A 76 2.79 3.42 6.43
CA SER A 76 1.85 4.31 7.11
C SER A 76 0.49 3.96 6.53
N LEU A 77 -0.56 3.95 7.35
CA LEU A 77 -1.93 3.68 6.89
C LEU A 77 -2.18 4.44 5.58
N GLN A 78 -1.58 5.63 5.45
CA GLN A 78 -1.56 6.46 4.25
C GLN A 78 -0.91 5.80 3.02
N GLU A 79 0.19 5.04 3.16
CA GLU A 79 0.81 4.34 2.01
C GLU A 79 -0.05 3.17 1.52
N GLN A 80 -0.68 2.44 2.44
CA GLN A 80 -1.62 1.37 2.08
C GLN A 80 -2.87 1.98 1.41
N LEU A 81 -3.40 3.06 1.96
CA LEU A 81 -4.54 3.77 1.40
C LEU A 81 -4.23 4.43 0.06
N ALA A 82 -3.00 4.92 -0.17
CA ALA A 82 -2.58 5.47 -1.46
C ALA A 82 -2.69 4.43 -2.60
N GLY A 83 -2.32 3.18 -2.36
CA GLY A 83 -2.51 2.09 -3.31
C GLY A 83 -3.99 1.77 -3.59
N GLU A 84 -4.85 1.88 -2.59
CA GLU A 84 -6.30 1.68 -2.75
C GLU A 84 -6.96 2.86 -3.47
N VAL A 85 -6.53 4.09 -3.19
CA VAL A 85 -6.98 5.30 -3.91
C VAL A 85 -6.60 5.24 -5.39
N GLU A 86 -5.41 4.74 -5.73
CA GLU A 86 -5.02 4.55 -7.14
C GLU A 86 -5.92 3.53 -7.85
N LYS A 87 -6.39 2.47 -7.17
CA LYS A 87 -7.38 1.54 -7.73
C LYS A 87 -8.71 2.25 -8.05
N ILE A 88 -9.16 3.18 -7.20
CA ILE A 88 -10.36 3.99 -7.47
C ILE A 88 -10.18 4.78 -8.78
N ARG A 89 -9.02 5.39 -8.97
CA ARG A 89 -8.71 6.15 -10.19
C ARG A 89 -8.68 5.26 -11.44
N VAL A 90 -8.13 4.04 -11.32
CA VAL A 90 -8.10 3.06 -12.41
C VAL A 90 -9.52 2.64 -12.79
N PHE A 91 -10.35 2.23 -11.81
CA PHE A 91 -11.74 1.84 -12.08
C PHE A 91 -12.56 2.98 -12.68
N LYS A 92 -12.33 4.21 -12.22
CA LYS A 92 -12.96 5.39 -12.80
C LYS A 92 -12.55 5.60 -14.26
N ARG A 93 -11.26 5.50 -14.61
CA ARG A 93 -10.75 5.58 -15.99
C ARG A 93 -11.35 4.50 -16.90
N GLU A 94 -11.56 3.32 -16.36
CA GLU A 94 -12.20 2.19 -17.05
C GLU A 94 -13.73 2.32 -17.15
N ASN A 95 -14.30 3.43 -16.70
CA ASN A 95 -15.74 3.68 -16.62
C ASN A 95 -16.52 2.64 -15.77
N LYS A 96 -15.84 1.96 -14.85
CA LYS A 96 -16.41 1.00 -13.89
C LYS A 96 -16.83 1.74 -12.62
N LEU A 97 -17.76 2.69 -12.75
CA LEU A 97 -18.12 3.64 -11.69
C LEU A 97 -18.64 2.96 -10.42
N SER A 98 -19.42 1.86 -10.55
CA SER A 98 -19.92 1.11 -9.38
C SER A 98 -18.80 0.49 -8.57
N LYS A 99 -17.77 -0.10 -9.22
CA LYS A 99 -16.61 -0.67 -8.53
C LYS A 99 -15.73 0.42 -7.93
N ALA A 100 -15.58 1.55 -8.62
CA ALA A 100 -14.86 2.69 -8.10
C ALA A 100 -15.53 3.25 -6.84
N LEU A 101 -16.87 3.29 -6.80
CA LEU A 101 -17.63 3.73 -5.62
C LEU A 101 -17.45 2.77 -4.45
N GLU A 102 -17.60 1.46 -4.68
CA GLU A 102 -17.36 0.43 -3.67
C GLU A 102 -15.96 0.52 -3.07
N GLN A 103 -14.95 0.69 -3.92
CA GLN A 103 -13.56 0.85 -3.46
C GLN A 103 -13.36 2.14 -2.67
N ALA A 104 -14.02 3.24 -3.06
CA ALA A 104 -13.98 4.50 -2.31
C ALA A 104 -14.63 4.35 -0.93
N ASP A 105 -15.74 3.61 -0.84
CA ASP A 105 -16.39 3.31 0.44
C ASP A 105 -15.50 2.48 1.36
N LEU A 106 -14.77 1.48 0.83
CA LEU A 106 -13.82 0.68 1.61
C LEU A 106 -12.67 1.52 2.18
N VAL A 107 -12.16 2.49 1.42
CA VAL A 107 -11.14 3.43 1.91
C VAL A 107 -11.71 4.30 3.01
N LEU A 108 -12.91 4.84 2.83
CA LEU A 108 -13.57 5.73 3.80
C LEU A 108 -14.05 5.03 5.08
N ILE A 109 -14.24 3.70 5.06
CA ILE A 109 -14.48 2.90 6.27
C ILE A 109 -13.22 2.89 7.17
N ARG A 110 -12.03 2.87 6.58
CA ARG A 110 -10.75 2.85 7.31
C ARG A 110 -10.28 4.24 7.70
N ASP A 111 -10.50 5.22 6.84
CA ASP A 111 -10.17 6.61 7.04
C ASP A 111 -11.31 7.50 6.52
N PRO A 112 -12.29 7.84 7.39
CA PRO A 112 -13.47 8.63 7.02
C PRO A 112 -13.15 10.05 6.53
N GLU A 113 -11.99 10.56 6.91
CA GLU A 113 -11.54 11.91 6.57
C GLU A 113 -10.45 11.92 5.49
N HIS A 114 -10.28 10.82 4.73
CA HIS A 114 -9.30 10.77 3.66
C HIS A 114 -9.66 11.73 2.52
N PRO A 115 -8.91 12.84 2.31
CA PRO A 115 -9.36 13.93 1.44
C PRO A 115 -9.55 13.50 -0.01
N GLU A 116 -8.62 12.70 -0.51
CA GLU A 116 -8.62 12.26 -1.88
C GLU A 116 -9.73 11.24 -2.17
N ALA A 117 -10.01 10.33 -1.24
CA ALA A 117 -11.09 9.37 -1.36
C ALA A 117 -12.47 10.07 -1.36
N LEU A 118 -12.67 11.06 -0.48
CA LEU A 118 -13.88 11.89 -0.46
C LEU A 118 -14.08 12.65 -1.77
N PHE A 119 -13.02 13.24 -2.31
CA PHE A 119 -13.08 13.94 -3.59
C PHE A 119 -13.42 12.99 -4.75
N LEU A 120 -12.76 11.83 -4.84
CA LEU A 120 -13.04 10.83 -5.88
C LEU A 120 -14.46 10.28 -5.78
N LYS A 121 -14.94 10.00 -4.55
CA LYS A 121 -16.32 9.57 -4.32
C LYS A 121 -17.31 10.61 -4.80
N ALA A 122 -17.09 11.89 -4.47
CA ALA A 122 -17.95 12.97 -4.95
C ALA A 122 -17.96 13.09 -6.48
N GLN A 123 -16.82 12.90 -7.14
CA GLN A 123 -16.74 12.89 -8.60
C GLN A 123 -17.53 11.71 -9.21
N ILE A 124 -17.40 10.50 -8.64
CA ILE A 124 -18.08 9.30 -9.12
C ILE A 124 -19.60 9.47 -8.98
N LEU A 125 -20.07 9.97 -7.82
CA LEU A 125 -21.49 10.22 -7.57
C LEU A 125 -22.05 11.29 -8.52
N PHE A 126 -21.26 12.31 -8.86
CA PHE A 126 -21.63 13.29 -9.85
C PHE A 126 -21.73 12.71 -11.28
N GLU A 127 -20.79 11.83 -11.66
CA GLU A 127 -20.78 11.17 -12.98
C GLU A 127 -21.91 10.14 -13.12
N LEU A 128 -22.32 9.49 -12.04
CA LEU A 128 -23.49 8.60 -12.02
C LEU A 128 -24.82 9.37 -12.19
N ASP A 129 -24.82 10.70 -12.15
CA ASP A 129 -25.96 11.59 -12.39
C ASP A 129 -27.19 11.34 -11.50
N VAL A 130 -27.04 10.60 -10.40
CA VAL A 130 -28.17 10.14 -9.56
C VAL A 130 -28.17 10.76 -8.15
N GLN A 131 -27.00 11.07 -7.57
CA GLN A 131 -26.87 11.40 -6.14
C GLN A 131 -26.12 12.69 -5.86
N TYR A 132 -26.58 13.82 -6.41
CA TYR A 132 -25.96 15.11 -6.18
C TYR A 132 -25.91 15.53 -4.71
N GLY A 133 -26.92 15.13 -3.92
CA GLY A 133 -26.94 15.36 -2.47
C GLY A 133 -25.79 14.68 -1.74
N ALA A 134 -25.55 13.38 -2.04
CA ALA A 134 -24.46 12.63 -1.46
C ALA A 134 -23.09 13.14 -1.93
N ALA A 135 -22.96 13.52 -3.20
CA ALA A 135 -21.74 14.15 -3.71
C ALA A 135 -21.44 15.46 -2.98
N ASN A 136 -22.46 16.30 -2.76
CA ASN A 136 -22.30 17.56 -2.03
C ASN A 136 -21.97 17.32 -0.55
N ALA A 137 -22.52 16.27 0.08
CA ALA A 137 -22.15 15.89 1.44
C ALA A 137 -20.67 15.54 1.57
N CYS A 138 -20.13 14.70 0.67
CA CYS A 138 -18.70 14.37 0.65
C CYS A 138 -17.83 15.62 0.48
N LEU A 139 -18.23 16.56 -0.40
CA LEU A 139 -17.50 17.80 -0.58
C LEU A 139 -17.61 18.73 0.63
N ASN A 140 -18.73 18.77 1.33
CA ASN A 140 -18.85 19.53 2.57
C ASN A 140 -17.92 19.01 3.64
N THR A 141 -17.88 17.69 3.87
CA THR A 141 -16.93 17.07 4.81
C THR A 141 -15.49 17.47 4.47
N LEU A 142 -15.12 17.38 3.19
CA LEU A 142 -13.77 17.74 2.71
C LEU A 142 -13.44 19.22 2.91
N LEU A 143 -14.41 20.13 2.70
CA LEU A 143 -14.20 21.57 2.83
C LEU A 143 -14.21 22.05 4.29
N THR A 144 -14.73 21.25 5.24
CA THR A 144 -14.77 21.56 6.67
C THR A 144 -13.72 20.82 7.48
N MET A 145 -12.79 20.11 6.81
CA MET A 145 -11.69 19.42 7.48
C MET A 145 -10.75 20.38 8.21
N ASP A 146 -10.27 19.90 9.37
CA ASP A 146 -9.21 20.56 10.14
C ASP A 146 -8.17 19.51 10.56
N PRO A 147 -6.92 19.54 10.05
CA PRO A 147 -6.35 20.55 9.15
C PRO A 147 -6.92 20.49 7.72
N PRO A 148 -6.91 21.62 7.00
CA PRO A 148 -7.42 21.66 5.63
C PRO A 148 -6.60 20.74 4.71
N PRO A 149 -7.24 20.12 3.71
CA PRO A 149 -6.55 19.31 2.72
C PRO A 149 -5.62 20.17 1.84
N ASP A 150 -4.78 19.49 1.03
CA ASP A 150 -3.90 20.14 0.07
C ASP A 150 -4.67 21.16 -0.81
N ASP A 151 -4.11 22.36 -1.00
CA ASP A 151 -4.69 23.46 -1.76
C ASP A 151 -5.22 23.03 -3.13
N LYS A 152 -4.56 22.07 -3.76
CA LYS A 152 -4.95 21.52 -5.04
C LYS A 152 -6.29 20.75 -4.97
N ILE A 153 -6.45 19.93 -3.96
CA ILE A 153 -7.68 19.15 -3.73
C ILE A 153 -8.81 20.11 -3.36
N LEU A 154 -8.53 21.10 -2.52
CA LEU A 154 -9.47 22.13 -2.11
C LEU A 154 -10.03 22.90 -3.32
N HIS A 155 -9.13 23.35 -4.21
CA HIS A 155 -9.52 24.06 -5.43
C HIS A 155 -10.42 23.20 -6.35
N TRP A 156 -10.08 21.92 -6.51
CA TRP A 156 -10.88 20.99 -7.30
C TRP A 156 -12.25 20.70 -6.67
N ALA A 157 -12.31 20.59 -5.35
CA ALA A 157 -13.56 20.38 -4.63
C ALA A 157 -14.52 21.56 -4.78
N ILE A 158 -14.02 22.80 -4.68
CA ILE A 158 -14.80 24.01 -4.90
C ILE A 158 -15.33 24.06 -6.35
N ALA A 159 -14.49 23.75 -7.32
CA ALA A 159 -14.89 23.73 -8.73
C ALA A 159 -15.98 22.67 -9.02
N LEU A 160 -15.84 21.47 -8.41
CA LEU A 160 -16.83 20.40 -8.55
C LEU A 160 -18.16 20.78 -7.88
N ARG A 161 -18.10 21.37 -6.68
CA ARG A 161 -19.30 21.86 -5.98
C ARG A 161 -20.09 22.86 -6.81
N LYS A 162 -19.39 23.80 -7.47
CA LYS A 162 -20.02 24.76 -8.37
C LYS A 162 -20.74 24.08 -9.54
N LYS A 163 -20.12 23.04 -10.15
CA LYS A 163 -20.73 22.25 -11.22
C LYS A 163 -21.99 21.52 -10.73
N ILE A 164 -21.95 20.92 -9.54
CA ILE A 164 -23.10 20.24 -8.94
C ILE A 164 -24.25 21.23 -8.75
N MET A 165 -24.00 22.41 -8.21
CA MET A 165 -25.02 23.44 -7.99
C MET A 165 -25.71 23.86 -9.29
N VAL A 166 -24.94 24.10 -10.36
CA VAL A 166 -25.50 24.44 -11.68
C VAL A 166 -26.40 23.32 -12.19
N LYS A 167 -25.96 22.06 -12.08
CA LYS A 167 -26.75 20.90 -12.52
C LYS A 167 -28.05 20.72 -11.73
N VAL A 168 -28.01 20.97 -10.43
CA VAL A 168 -29.21 20.91 -9.57
C VAL A 168 -30.22 21.99 -9.97
N GLN A 169 -29.76 23.23 -10.26
CA GLN A 169 -30.61 24.31 -10.73
C GLN A 169 -31.24 24.02 -12.10
N GLU A 170 -30.45 23.52 -13.05
CA GLU A 170 -30.95 23.11 -14.37
C GLU A 170 -32.05 22.06 -14.28
N ARG A 171 -31.93 21.09 -13.34
CA ARG A 171 -32.99 20.08 -13.10
C ARG A 171 -34.23 20.67 -12.47
N ALA A 172 -34.07 21.58 -11.51
CA ALA A 172 -35.20 22.27 -10.90
C ALA A 172 -36.03 23.03 -11.94
N HIS A 173 -35.39 23.77 -12.84
CA HIS A 173 -36.06 24.49 -13.92
C HIS A 173 -36.72 23.59 -15.00
N ARG A 174 -36.28 22.36 -15.15
CA ARG A 174 -36.85 21.42 -16.14
C ARG A 174 -38.07 20.71 -15.61
N ASN A 175 -38.27 20.68 -14.29
CA ASN A 175 -39.38 20.01 -13.61
C ASN A 175 -40.54 20.98 -13.23
N THR A 176 -40.38 22.26 -13.48
CA THR A 176 -41.39 23.33 -13.35
C THR A 176 -41.95 23.67 -14.71
#